data_1c24ed55fbcf4a7af9a7ccf8293bb78b
#
_entry.id   1c24ed55fbcf4a7af9a7ccf8293bb78b
#
_cell.length_a   1.000
_cell.length_b   1.000
_cell.length_c   1.000
_cell.angle_alpha   90.00
_cell.angle_beta   90.00
_cell.angle_gamma   90.00
#
_symmetry.space_group_name_H-M   'P 1'
#
loop_
_entity.id
_entity.type
_entity.pdbx_description
1 polymer ?
#
loop_
_entity_poly.entity_id
_entity_poly.type
_entity_poly.pdbx_seq_one_letter_code
_entity_poly.pdbx_strand_id
1 'polypeptide(L)'
;MFKRALLTVLLGTFLFSCAPKRNADVCYTIAPALVDSIPQLQITMRLKADPSGTTSLSFPNEAWGETDLYHTLGEMQLLNVEGVVEKDTDSSRIILVYPKDTKELEFQYYLKQDIEGDISTRNVYRPVINNTYFHVFSHNLFMLPEHSEDYISIGMDWSEFPEPYTIHNSFGSGERKQLLKDMDKEKFGSAIFVGGDFRVLEGEINGNKISLATRGDWIPFKEEDVFKVLEQTLTYQRNFWDDHSQTYFTVTMQPFPQEMGSSFQGTGLTNSFATSVSNNDMTDIEQMVYLFNHELMHNWIGHTITTANEEEQYWFSEGFTEYYTFKNIARNHINGLGTDYYINEINRTIRDLYGSPVMAAPNTEINYDNFWTNPDYSKLPYWRGALFAFYLDQTLQKDSKGKQSLDDVMHQIYADATKGQKVDHAYFIQVMEPFWKGDFEAFFQKHIVDGEPLDLYGLFDELGWEYSPMNDIYQLGFEFTEDRKAIKNVVEGSAAWEAGLKVGDSLFSRSIWQGSIDHQVELGVLRNGEKMEFAYYPVTKAEVPQIKPTPTNGAELGF
;
A
#
# COMPACT_ATOMS: atom_id res chain seq x y z
N MET A 1 65.92 37.40 15.93
CA MET A 1 65.53 36.27 16.78
C MET A 1 64.14 35.81 16.38
N PHE A 2 64.02 34.89 15.47
CA PHE A 2 62.76 34.32 15.02
C PHE A 2 62.48 33.04 15.81
N LYS A 3 61.36 33.02 16.59
CA LYS A 3 60.84 31.80 17.22
C LYS A 3 59.90 31.13 16.21
N ARG A 4 60.30 29.94 15.74
CA ARG A 4 59.44 29.02 15.01
C ARG A 4 58.49 28.34 16.00
N ALA A 5 57.19 28.54 15.81
CA ALA A 5 56.16 27.76 16.47
C ALA A 5 55.94 26.48 15.68
N LEU A 6 56.18 25.33 16.30
CA LEU A 6 55.90 24.01 15.77
C LEU A 6 54.41 23.72 15.99
N LEU A 7 53.62 23.66 14.91
CA LEU A 7 52.22 23.25 14.94
C LEU A 7 52.16 21.72 14.92
N THR A 8 51.91 21.11 16.05
CA THR A 8 51.70 19.67 16.17
C THR A 8 50.27 19.37 15.78
N VAL A 9 50.08 18.81 14.60
CA VAL A 9 48.77 18.25 14.19
C VAL A 9 48.60 16.93 14.92
N LEU A 10 47.73 16.91 15.93
CA LEU A 10 47.24 15.67 16.53
C LEU A 10 46.29 15.01 15.53
N LEU A 11 46.75 13.99 14.82
CA LEU A 11 45.88 13.02 14.17
C LEU A 11 45.17 12.22 15.27
N GLY A 12 43.99 12.62 15.63
CA GLY A 12 43.09 11.82 16.45
C GLY A 12 42.59 10.63 15.63
N THR A 13 43.18 9.46 15.85
CA THR A 13 42.59 8.20 15.41
C THR A 13 41.31 7.98 16.22
N PHE A 14 40.18 8.39 15.68
CA PHE A 14 38.88 8.01 16.20
C PHE A 14 38.71 6.51 15.98
N LEU A 15 38.94 5.73 17.02
CA LEU A 15 38.52 4.34 17.09
C LEU A 15 37.00 4.34 17.24
N PHE A 16 36.30 4.32 16.13
CA PHE A 16 34.86 4.10 16.11
C PHE A 16 34.56 2.70 16.62
N SER A 17 34.08 2.63 17.83
CA SER A 17 33.62 1.40 18.45
C SER A 17 32.17 1.21 18.19
N CYS A 18 31.82 0.47 17.15
CA CYS A 18 30.49 -0.11 17.04
C CYS A 18 30.30 -1.07 18.24
N ALA A 19 29.49 -0.69 19.22
CA ALA A 19 29.16 -1.58 20.32
C ALA A 19 27.74 -2.12 20.06
N PRO A 20 27.66 -3.17 19.26
CA PRO A 20 27.51 -4.57 19.66
C PRO A 20 28.43 -5.51 18.85
N LYS A 21 29.70 -5.40 19.10
CA LYS A 21 30.79 -6.02 18.30
C LYS A 21 30.89 -7.54 18.30
N ARG A 22 29.99 -8.30 18.93
CA ARG A 22 30.22 -9.76 19.08
C ARG A 22 29.08 -10.69 18.66
N ASN A 23 27.89 -10.16 18.23
CA ASN A 23 26.74 -11.02 18.00
C ASN A 23 25.91 -10.69 16.75
N ALA A 24 26.44 -9.96 15.76
CA ALA A 24 25.75 -9.71 14.50
C ALA A 24 26.58 -10.22 13.32
N ASP A 25 25.91 -10.84 12.34
CA ASP A 25 26.52 -11.35 11.12
C ASP A 25 26.87 -10.21 10.16
N VAL A 26 26.05 -9.17 10.17
CA VAL A 26 26.24 -7.93 9.40
C VAL A 26 25.99 -6.72 10.30
N CYS A 27 26.87 -5.73 10.23
CA CYS A 27 26.71 -4.46 10.94
C CYS A 27 26.73 -3.30 9.96
N TYR A 28 25.77 -2.39 10.08
CA TYR A 28 25.71 -1.15 9.31
C TYR A 28 25.91 0.04 10.24
N THR A 29 26.75 0.99 9.84
CA THR A 29 26.82 2.34 10.40
C THR A 29 26.31 3.29 9.32
N ILE A 30 25.27 4.05 9.64
CA ILE A 30 24.62 4.96 8.70
C ILE A 30 24.85 6.39 9.17
N ALA A 31 25.36 7.24 8.29
CA ALA A 31 25.67 8.63 8.57
C ALA A 31 25.12 9.56 7.48
N PRO A 32 24.74 10.81 7.84
CA PRO A 32 24.47 11.83 6.84
C PRO A 32 25.77 12.26 6.16
N ALA A 33 25.74 12.46 4.86
CA ALA A 33 26.87 12.93 4.08
C ALA A 33 26.45 14.03 3.10
N LEU A 34 27.42 14.86 2.73
CA LEU A 34 27.25 15.88 1.70
C LEU A 34 28.39 15.71 0.69
N VAL A 35 28.06 15.23 -0.51
CA VAL A 35 29.03 15.01 -1.60
C VAL A 35 28.67 15.94 -2.74
N ASP A 36 29.60 16.81 -3.13
CA ASP A 36 29.38 17.84 -4.15
C ASP A 36 28.10 18.69 -3.91
N SER A 37 27.82 18.98 -2.65
CA SER A 37 26.61 19.71 -2.19
C SER A 37 25.31 18.93 -2.36
N ILE A 38 25.35 17.62 -2.67
CA ILE A 38 24.19 16.74 -2.76
C ILE A 38 24.08 15.94 -1.45
N PRO A 39 22.93 15.99 -0.74
CA PRO A 39 22.67 15.15 0.43
C PRO A 39 22.71 13.67 0.07
N GLN A 40 23.38 12.87 0.88
CA GLN A 40 23.50 11.43 0.71
C GLN A 40 23.47 10.75 2.09
N LEU A 41 23.18 9.46 2.09
CA LEU A 41 23.47 8.59 3.23
C LEU A 41 24.78 7.87 2.93
N GLN A 42 25.72 7.92 3.87
CA GLN A 42 26.93 7.10 3.87
C GLN A 42 26.65 5.86 4.68
N ILE A 43 26.80 4.69 4.10
CA ILE A 43 26.61 3.42 4.75
C ILE A 43 27.95 2.67 4.81
N THR A 44 28.40 2.33 6.02
CA THR A 44 29.56 1.47 6.23
C THR A 44 29.09 0.12 6.73
N MET A 45 29.28 -0.90 5.92
CA MET A 45 28.89 -2.28 6.17
C MET A 45 30.10 -3.08 6.66
N ARG A 46 29.95 -3.87 7.73
CA ARG A 46 30.95 -4.83 8.21
C ARG A 46 30.35 -6.22 8.22
N LEU A 47 31.10 -7.17 7.64
CA LEU A 47 30.65 -8.55 7.53
C LEU A 47 31.89 -9.48 7.48
N LYS A 48 31.65 -10.77 7.70
CA LYS A 48 32.67 -11.79 7.53
C LYS A 48 32.98 -11.97 6.04
N ALA A 49 34.27 -12.02 5.71
CA ALA A 49 34.74 -12.27 4.36
C ALA A 49 34.56 -13.75 3.95
N ASP A 50 34.15 -13.98 2.70
CA ASP A 50 34.13 -15.33 2.13
C ASP A 50 35.59 -15.79 1.84
N PRO A 51 35.98 -17.03 2.21
CA PRO A 51 37.33 -17.56 1.98
C PRO A 51 37.71 -17.69 0.49
N SER A 52 36.76 -17.64 -0.42
CA SER A 52 37.02 -17.63 -1.86
C SER A 52 37.76 -16.37 -2.35
N GLY A 53 37.66 -15.29 -1.57
CA GLY A 53 38.14 -13.95 -1.96
C GLY A 53 37.11 -13.15 -2.75
N THR A 54 35.85 -13.59 -2.75
CA THR A 54 34.74 -12.91 -3.44
C THR A 54 33.48 -12.99 -2.57
N THR A 55 32.84 -11.85 -2.32
CA THR A 55 31.54 -11.78 -1.63
C THR A 55 30.53 -11.11 -2.55
N SER A 56 29.36 -11.73 -2.74
CA SER A 56 28.23 -11.20 -3.49
C SER A 56 27.21 -10.62 -2.52
N LEU A 57 26.78 -9.40 -2.80
CA LEU A 57 25.76 -8.67 -2.04
C LEU A 57 24.55 -8.45 -2.94
N SER A 58 23.37 -8.78 -2.47
CA SER A 58 22.11 -8.49 -3.12
C SER A 58 21.76 -7.01 -2.96
N PHE A 59 21.45 -6.34 -4.06
CA PHE A 59 20.86 -5.00 -4.12
C PHE A 59 20.07 -4.90 -5.43
N PRO A 60 18.74 -4.80 -5.40
CA PRO A 60 17.93 -4.85 -6.61
C PRO A 60 18.16 -3.63 -7.50
N ASN A 61 18.33 -3.84 -8.80
CA ASN A 61 18.30 -2.76 -9.80
C ASN A 61 16.88 -2.45 -10.27
N GLU A 62 15.96 -3.38 -10.07
CA GLU A 62 14.52 -3.23 -10.33
C GLU A 62 13.74 -3.79 -9.14
N ALA A 63 12.82 -3.01 -8.60
CA ALA A 63 11.94 -3.42 -7.51
C ALA A 63 10.69 -2.54 -7.46
N TRP A 64 9.52 -3.14 -7.18
CA TRP A 64 8.25 -2.46 -6.93
C TRP A 64 7.83 -1.47 -8.04
N GLY A 65 8.09 -1.85 -9.29
CA GLY A 65 7.81 -1.01 -10.46
C GLY A 65 8.83 0.09 -10.75
N GLU A 66 9.86 0.24 -9.89
CA GLU A 66 10.99 1.14 -10.13
C GLU A 66 12.11 0.40 -10.88
N THR A 67 12.73 1.07 -11.83
CA THR A 67 13.85 0.54 -12.64
C THR A 67 15.11 1.39 -12.44
N ASP A 68 16.26 0.86 -12.82
CA ASP A 68 17.55 1.57 -12.77
C ASP A 68 17.92 2.11 -11.38
N LEU A 69 17.58 1.37 -10.31
CA LEU A 69 17.83 1.76 -8.92
C LEU A 69 19.33 1.92 -8.62
N TYR A 70 20.23 1.36 -9.44
CA TYR A 70 21.67 1.59 -9.33
C TYR A 70 22.10 3.04 -9.58
N HIS A 71 21.24 3.89 -10.14
CA HIS A 71 21.49 5.33 -10.22
C HIS A 71 21.48 6.02 -8.85
N THR A 72 20.85 5.41 -7.86
CA THR A 72 20.86 5.89 -6.47
C THR A 72 22.19 5.62 -5.76
N LEU A 73 23.02 4.68 -6.27
CA LEU A 73 24.31 4.33 -5.68
C LEU A 73 25.39 5.33 -6.10
N GLY A 74 26.03 5.93 -5.10
CA GLY A 74 27.20 6.77 -5.26
C GLY A 74 28.51 5.98 -5.31
N GLU A 75 29.57 6.55 -4.72
CA GLU A 75 30.88 5.91 -4.63
C GLU A 75 30.82 4.66 -3.72
N MET A 76 31.58 3.63 -4.09
CA MET A 76 31.68 2.38 -3.36
C MET A 76 33.13 1.96 -3.21
N GLN A 77 33.54 1.55 -2.00
CA GLN A 77 34.93 1.16 -1.75
C GLN A 77 35.08 0.17 -0.58
N LEU A 78 36.06 -0.69 -0.65
CA LEU A 78 36.57 -1.47 0.49
C LEU A 78 37.52 -0.58 1.31
N LEU A 79 37.31 -0.51 2.62
CA LEU A 79 38.07 0.38 3.50
C LEU A 79 39.30 -0.30 4.14
N ASN A 80 39.20 -1.59 4.41
CA ASN A 80 40.22 -2.31 5.23
C ASN A 80 41.12 -3.25 4.43
N VAL A 81 40.85 -3.44 3.14
CA VAL A 81 41.62 -4.28 2.23
C VAL A 81 41.68 -3.67 0.83
N GLU A 82 42.74 -3.96 0.10
CA GLU A 82 42.76 -3.66 -1.35
C GLU A 82 41.82 -4.62 -2.09
N GLY A 83 41.01 -4.09 -2.99
CA GLY A 83 40.05 -4.90 -3.75
C GLY A 83 39.31 -4.11 -4.83
N VAL A 84 38.39 -4.81 -5.49
CA VAL A 84 37.56 -4.26 -6.56
C VAL A 84 36.10 -4.42 -6.18
N VAL A 85 35.30 -3.42 -6.51
CA VAL A 85 33.84 -3.45 -6.37
C VAL A 85 33.24 -3.43 -7.76
N GLU A 86 32.47 -4.43 -8.11
CA GLU A 86 31.84 -4.59 -9.42
C GLU A 86 30.32 -4.50 -9.28
N LYS A 87 29.64 -3.83 -10.20
CA LYS A 87 28.19 -3.79 -10.33
C LYS A 87 27.75 -4.80 -11.38
N ASP A 88 27.00 -5.82 -10.98
CA ASP A 88 26.33 -6.73 -11.89
C ASP A 88 24.85 -6.34 -11.94
N THR A 89 24.50 -5.53 -12.95
CA THR A 89 23.14 -5.01 -13.14
C THR A 89 22.15 -6.11 -13.55
N ASP A 90 22.61 -7.08 -14.33
CA ASP A 90 21.75 -8.15 -14.86
C ASP A 90 21.29 -9.10 -13.76
N SER A 91 22.13 -9.31 -12.73
CA SER A 91 21.81 -10.19 -11.59
C SER A 91 21.44 -9.41 -10.32
N SER A 92 21.33 -8.09 -10.38
CA SER A 92 21.02 -7.21 -9.22
C SER A 92 21.99 -7.40 -8.04
N ARG A 93 23.32 -7.44 -8.34
CA ARG A 93 24.37 -7.76 -7.38
C ARG A 93 25.49 -6.72 -7.35
N ILE A 94 26.08 -6.60 -6.16
CA ILE A 94 27.35 -5.93 -5.96
C ILE A 94 28.38 -6.99 -5.55
N ILE A 95 29.45 -7.11 -6.34
CA ILE A 95 30.48 -8.13 -6.15
C ILE A 95 31.74 -7.48 -5.58
N LEU A 96 32.18 -7.95 -4.42
CA LEU A 96 33.40 -7.52 -3.76
C LEU A 96 34.49 -8.58 -4.01
N VAL A 97 35.60 -8.17 -4.63
CA VAL A 97 36.78 -9.05 -4.88
C VAL A 97 37.96 -8.55 -4.06
N TYR A 98 38.57 -9.43 -3.30
CA TYR A 98 39.61 -9.10 -2.32
C TYR A 98 40.60 -10.29 -2.09
N PRO A 99 41.72 -10.10 -1.36
CA PRO A 99 42.65 -11.19 -1.03
C PRO A 99 42.00 -12.32 -0.22
N LYS A 100 42.28 -13.58 -0.56
CA LYS A 100 41.64 -14.78 0.04
C LYS A 100 41.91 -14.98 1.53
N ASP A 101 42.92 -14.35 2.08
CA ASP A 101 43.29 -14.41 3.51
C ASP A 101 42.53 -13.35 4.36
N THR A 102 41.70 -12.53 3.72
CA THR A 102 40.83 -11.55 4.38
C THR A 102 39.85 -12.27 5.29
N LYS A 103 39.69 -11.79 6.52
CA LYS A 103 38.76 -12.36 7.52
C LYS A 103 37.46 -11.60 7.63
N GLU A 104 37.54 -10.28 7.56
CA GLU A 104 36.44 -9.35 7.70
C GLU A 104 36.54 -8.30 6.60
N LEU A 105 35.38 -7.85 6.12
CA LEU A 105 35.26 -6.77 5.16
C LEU A 105 34.67 -5.55 5.86
N GLU A 106 35.20 -4.40 5.55
CA GLU A 106 34.61 -3.10 5.81
C GLU A 106 34.38 -2.43 4.47
N PHE A 107 33.10 -2.40 4.06
CA PHE A 107 32.65 -1.91 2.76
C PHE A 107 31.80 -0.66 2.95
N GLN A 108 32.12 0.40 2.23
CA GLN A 108 31.41 1.67 2.28
C GLN A 108 30.77 1.97 0.94
N TYR A 109 29.53 2.48 0.99
CA TYR A 109 28.83 3.00 -0.18
C TYR A 109 27.97 4.21 0.20
N TYR A 110 27.64 4.99 -0.81
CA TYR A 110 26.79 6.16 -0.66
C TYR A 110 25.46 5.92 -1.37
N LEU A 111 24.38 6.40 -0.77
CA LEU A 111 23.04 6.39 -1.34
C LEU A 111 22.56 7.82 -1.50
N LYS A 112 22.05 8.17 -2.69
CA LYS A 112 21.52 9.48 -3.03
C LYS A 112 20.13 9.38 -3.62
N GLN A 113 19.36 10.47 -3.53
CA GLN A 113 18.16 10.66 -4.33
C GLN A 113 18.56 10.82 -5.80
N ASP A 114 17.86 10.15 -6.72
CA ASP A 114 18.09 10.22 -8.17
C ASP A 114 16.89 10.81 -8.95
N ILE A 115 15.85 11.23 -8.22
CA ILE A 115 14.70 11.96 -8.76
C ILE A 115 14.90 13.47 -8.57
N GLU A 116 14.42 14.27 -9.50
CA GLU A 116 14.40 15.72 -9.39
C GLU A 116 13.10 16.19 -8.72
N GLY A 117 13.22 17.12 -7.78
CA GLY A 117 12.07 17.71 -7.07
C GLY A 117 11.49 16.82 -5.99
N ASP A 118 10.20 17.02 -5.73
CA ASP A 118 9.44 16.28 -4.74
C ASP A 118 8.96 14.92 -5.27
N ILE A 119 8.61 14.03 -4.35
CA ILE A 119 7.97 12.75 -4.70
C ILE A 119 6.62 13.01 -5.38
N SER A 120 6.23 12.04 -6.21
CA SER A 120 4.92 12.00 -6.86
C SER A 120 4.39 10.57 -6.83
N THR A 121 3.18 10.34 -7.28
CA THR A 121 2.59 8.99 -7.37
C THR A 121 3.36 8.01 -8.27
N ARG A 122 4.33 8.50 -9.04
CA ARG A 122 5.11 7.68 -9.98
C ARG A 122 6.46 7.21 -9.45
N ASN A 123 6.92 7.76 -8.32
CA ASN A 123 8.26 7.52 -7.80
C ASN A 123 8.31 7.40 -6.27
N VAL A 124 7.19 7.02 -5.65
CA VAL A 124 7.05 6.91 -4.19
C VAL A 124 7.93 5.83 -3.56
N TYR A 125 8.39 4.87 -4.37
CA TYR A 125 9.24 3.77 -3.91
C TYR A 125 10.73 4.03 -4.10
N ARG A 126 11.11 5.16 -4.70
CA ARG A 126 12.52 5.55 -4.80
C ARG A 126 13.03 6.17 -3.50
N PRO A 127 14.36 6.07 -3.23
CA PRO A 127 14.95 6.75 -2.09
C PRO A 127 14.75 8.27 -2.13
N VAL A 128 14.21 8.82 -1.07
CA VAL A 128 14.14 10.27 -0.85
C VAL A 128 15.19 10.64 0.20
N ILE A 129 16.15 11.47 -0.18
CA ILE A 129 17.26 11.90 0.69
C ILE A 129 17.54 13.36 0.42
N ASN A 130 17.27 14.20 1.40
CA ASN A 130 17.52 15.64 1.30
C ASN A 130 18.10 16.20 2.62
N ASN A 131 18.26 17.51 2.72
CA ASN A 131 18.89 18.14 3.88
C ASN A 131 18.09 18.02 5.18
N THR A 132 16.79 17.79 5.11
CA THR A 132 15.89 17.82 6.27
C THR A 132 15.40 16.43 6.69
N TYR A 133 15.35 15.48 5.74
CA TYR A 133 14.84 14.13 6.02
C TYR A 133 15.35 13.10 5.01
N PHE A 134 15.18 11.83 5.36
CA PHE A 134 15.21 10.71 4.42
C PHE A 134 13.98 9.82 4.63
N HIS A 135 13.57 9.17 3.52
CA HIS A 135 12.55 8.14 3.47
C HIS A 135 13.03 7.08 2.47
N VAL A 136 13.41 5.91 2.97
CA VAL A 136 14.06 4.87 2.16
C VAL A 136 13.58 3.49 2.57
N PHE A 137 13.18 2.68 1.59
CA PHE A 137 12.86 1.28 1.82
C PHE A 137 14.12 0.44 1.98
N SER A 138 14.05 -0.61 2.78
CA SER A 138 15.21 -1.42 3.16
C SER A 138 15.96 -1.99 1.96
N HIS A 139 15.23 -2.51 0.95
CA HIS A 139 15.84 -3.05 -0.27
C HIS A 139 16.64 -2.01 -1.08
N ASN A 140 16.31 -0.72 -0.92
CA ASN A 140 17.02 0.41 -1.52
C ASN A 140 18.05 1.05 -0.58
N LEU A 141 18.20 0.57 0.65
CA LEU A 141 19.13 1.11 1.65
C LEU A 141 20.27 0.13 1.99
N PHE A 142 19.93 -1.14 2.20
CA PHE A 142 20.86 -2.13 2.71
C PHE A 142 21.20 -3.20 1.69
N MET A 143 22.48 -3.38 1.44
CA MET A 143 23.01 -4.52 0.71
C MET A 143 23.09 -5.73 1.63
N LEU A 144 22.61 -6.90 1.22
CA LEU A 144 22.60 -8.12 2.01
C LEU A 144 23.53 -9.20 1.40
N PRO A 145 24.32 -9.94 2.21
CA PRO A 145 25.14 -11.02 1.68
C PRO A 145 24.28 -12.17 1.16
N GLU A 146 24.53 -12.62 -0.09
CA GLU A 146 23.73 -13.66 -0.74
C GLU A 146 23.96 -15.06 -0.16
N HIS A 147 25.21 -15.40 0.12
CA HIS A 147 25.60 -16.74 0.57
C HIS A 147 25.51 -16.94 2.09
N SER A 148 24.81 -16.05 2.80
CA SER A 148 24.46 -16.26 4.21
C SER A 148 23.18 -17.08 4.32
N GLU A 149 22.93 -17.63 5.52
CA GLU A 149 21.65 -18.25 5.84
C GLU A 149 20.47 -17.28 5.63
N ASP A 150 19.25 -17.78 5.49
CA ASP A 150 18.05 -16.96 5.32
C ASP A 150 17.76 -16.09 6.54
N TYR A 151 18.17 -16.55 7.72
CA TYR A 151 18.10 -15.84 8.99
C TYR A 151 19.47 -15.35 9.43
N ILE A 152 19.61 -14.05 9.66
CA ILE A 152 20.87 -13.41 10.07
C ILE A 152 20.64 -12.41 11.20
N SER A 153 21.71 -12.16 11.98
CA SER A 153 21.69 -11.10 12.98
C SER A 153 22.23 -9.80 12.38
N ILE A 154 21.44 -8.72 12.47
CA ILE A 154 21.74 -7.42 11.83
C ILE A 154 21.92 -6.36 12.92
N GLY A 155 23.06 -5.70 12.93
CA GLY A 155 23.34 -4.51 13.75
C GLY A 155 23.20 -3.23 12.94
N MET A 156 22.52 -2.22 13.45
CA MET A 156 22.40 -0.89 12.85
C MET A 156 22.84 0.18 13.84
N ASP A 157 23.66 1.14 13.41
CA ASP A 157 24.15 2.26 14.21
C ASP A 157 23.87 3.59 13.48
N TRP A 158 22.95 4.40 14.02
CA TRP A 158 22.52 5.70 13.54
C TRP A 158 23.10 6.85 14.38
N SER A 159 24.11 6.58 15.21
CA SER A 159 24.63 7.55 16.18
C SER A 159 25.29 8.77 15.55
N GLU A 160 25.63 8.72 14.27
CA GLU A 160 26.26 9.83 13.53
C GLU A 160 25.24 10.94 13.14
N PHE A 161 23.94 10.68 13.24
CA PHE A 161 22.92 11.71 13.02
C PHE A 161 22.83 12.63 14.24
N PRO A 162 22.76 13.95 14.03
CA PRO A 162 22.67 14.90 15.14
C PRO A 162 21.37 14.78 15.93
N GLU A 163 21.37 15.16 17.20
CA GLU A 163 20.14 15.48 17.92
C GLU A 163 19.64 16.86 17.44
N PRO A 164 18.34 17.08 17.18
CA PRO A 164 17.16 16.23 17.44
C PRO A 164 16.65 15.46 16.20
N TYR A 165 17.52 15.03 15.29
CA TYR A 165 17.14 14.29 14.08
C TYR A 165 16.43 12.98 14.45
N THR A 166 15.18 12.82 14.10
CA THR A 166 14.39 11.60 14.37
C THR A 166 14.96 10.42 13.58
N ILE A 167 15.05 9.25 14.19
CA ILE A 167 15.27 7.96 13.51
C ILE A 167 14.11 7.05 13.86
N HIS A 168 13.43 6.54 12.84
CA HIS A 168 12.27 5.68 12.99
C HIS A 168 12.21 4.65 11.86
N ASN A 169 11.77 3.42 12.18
CA ASN A 169 11.72 2.33 11.19
C ASN A 169 10.77 1.21 11.62
N SER A 170 10.59 0.22 10.75
CA SER A 170 9.76 -0.96 10.97
C SER A 170 10.14 -1.81 12.20
N PHE A 171 11.25 -1.53 12.85
CA PHE A 171 11.77 -2.31 13.98
C PHE A 171 11.90 -1.49 15.27
N GLY A 172 11.52 -0.21 15.27
CA GLY A 172 11.53 0.64 16.46
C GLY A 172 11.59 2.13 16.15
N SER A 173 11.40 2.93 17.20
CA SER A 173 11.40 4.38 17.17
C SER A 173 12.44 4.95 18.12
N GLY A 174 13.21 5.94 17.66
CA GLY A 174 14.17 6.69 18.47
C GLY A 174 15.45 5.94 18.85
N GLU A 175 15.57 4.67 18.56
CA GLU A 175 16.74 3.87 18.88
C GLU A 175 17.89 4.15 17.90
N ARG A 176 19.01 4.70 18.43
CA ARG A 176 20.21 4.96 17.63
C ARG A 176 21.04 3.72 17.36
N LYS A 177 20.90 2.66 18.15
CA LYS A 177 21.57 1.38 17.98
C LYS A 177 20.57 0.26 18.12
N GLN A 178 20.45 -0.51 17.07
CA GLN A 178 19.51 -1.63 17.00
C GLN A 178 20.25 -2.93 16.71
N LEU A 179 19.83 -4.02 17.33
CA LEU A 179 20.29 -5.38 17.06
C LEU A 179 19.08 -6.27 16.81
N LEU A 180 18.89 -6.66 15.55
CA LEU A 180 17.87 -7.61 15.14
C LEU A 180 18.52 -9.01 15.13
N LYS A 181 18.03 -9.92 15.96
CA LYS A 181 18.50 -11.29 16.04
C LYS A 181 17.61 -12.21 15.24
N ASP A 182 18.20 -13.21 14.60
CA ASP A 182 17.50 -14.21 13.84
C ASP A 182 16.46 -13.57 12.87
N MET A 183 16.91 -12.50 12.19
CA MET A 183 16.07 -11.74 11.26
C MET A 183 16.02 -12.44 9.91
N ASP A 184 14.83 -12.72 9.44
CA ASP A 184 14.55 -13.16 8.08
C ASP A 184 14.96 -12.07 7.08
N LYS A 185 15.77 -12.41 6.09
CA LYS A 185 16.29 -11.44 5.10
C LYS A 185 15.20 -10.85 4.22
N GLU A 186 14.17 -11.61 3.86
CA GLU A 186 13.04 -11.10 3.07
C GLU A 186 12.24 -10.09 3.90
N LYS A 187 11.96 -10.42 5.17
CA LYS A 187 11.30 -9.49 6.10
C LYS A 187 12.12 -8.23 6.35
N PHE A 188 13.45 -8.35 6.44
CA PHE A 188 14.31 -7.17 6.56
C PHE A 188 14.30 -6.34 5.27
N GLY A 189 14.33 -6.98 4.10
CA GLY A 189 14.23 -6.33 2.79
C GLY A 189 12.91 -5.57 2.58
N SER A 190 11.83 -6.03 3.22
CA SER A 190 10.50 -5.43 3.18
C SER A 190 10.23 -4.55 4.41
N ALA A 191 11.03 -3.49 4.60
CA ALA A 191 10.94 -2.58 5.72
C ALA A 191 11.13 -1.13 5.29
N ILE A 192 10.68 -0.17 6.13
CA ILE A 192 10.84 1.26 5.91
C ILE A 192 11.76 1.88 6.96
N PHE A 193 12.61 2.81 6.52
CA PHE A 193 13.50 3.61 7.34
C PHE A 193 13.29 5.09 7.03
N VAL A 194 12.97 5.86 8.04
CA VAL A 194 12.76 7.30 7.93
C VAL A 194 13.56 8.05 8.99
N GLY A 195 13.94 9.27 8.69
CA GLY A 195 14.61 10.11 9.66
C GLY A 195 14.53 11.58 9.29
N GLY A 196 14.81 12.45 10.25
CA GLY A 196 14.80 13.90 10.05
C GLY A 196 13.72 14.61 10.80
N ASP A 197 12.91 15.38 10.09
CA ASP A 197 11.83 16.21 10.63
C ASP A 197 10.53 15.42 10.92
N PHE A 198 10.59 14.09 10.91
CA PHE A 198 9.44 13.26 11.28
C PHE A 198 9.06 13.47 12.76
N ARG A 199 7.76 13.62 12.98
CA ARG A 199 7.13 13.57 14.31
C ARG A 199 6.55 12.19 14.50
N VAL A 200 6.71 11.60 15.69
CA VAL A 200 6.23 10.26 15.99
C VAL A 200 5.19 10.36 17.11
N LEU A 201 3.96 9.96 16.79
CA LEU A 201 2.90 9.74 17.76
C LEU A 201 2.93 8.27 18.16
N GLU A 202 2.92 7.98 19.45
CA GLU A 202 3.04 6.62 19.99
C GLU A 202 1.84 6.28 20.87
N GLY A 203 1.42 5.04 20.82
CA GLY A 203 0.36 4.47 21.65
C GLY A 203 0.56 2.99 21.92
N GLU A 204 -0.40 2.39 22.59
CA GLU A 204 -0.35 0.99 23.00
C GLU A 204 -1.72 0.35 22.90
N ILE A 205 -1.81 -0.82 22.29
CA ILE A 205 -3.01 -1.65 22.21
C ILE A 205 -2.70 -3.01 22.86
N ASN A 206 -3.34 -3.32 23.98
CA ASN A 206 -3.14 -4.57 24.74
C ASN A 206 -1.66 -4.89 25.04
N GLY A 207 -0.85 -3.87 25.38
CA GLY A 207 0.58 -4.03 25.67
C GLY A 207 1.49 -4.00 24.44
N ASN A 208 0.94 -3.91 23.24
CA ASN A 208 1.68 -3.86 21.99
C ASN A 208 1.80 -2.42 21.48
N LYS A 209 3.01 -2.02 21.14
CA LYS A 209 3.29 -0.65 20.69
C LYS A 209 2.76 -0.39 19.29
N ILE A 210 2.16 0.77 19.09
CA ILE A 210 1.80 1.30 17.78
C ILE A 210 2.36 2.71 17.63
N SER A 211 2.65 3.14 16.41
CA SER A 211 3.10 4.49 16.14
C SER A 211 2.69 5.00 14.76
N LEU A 212 2.57 6.33 14.66
CA LEU A 212 2.46 7.06 13.40
C LEU A 212 3.64 8.01 13.31
N ALA A 213 4.53 7.77 12.36
CA ALA A 213 5.61 8.68 12.01
C ALA A 213 5.20 9.52 10.81
N THR A 214 5.03 10.83 11.01
CA THR A 214 4.58 11.74 9.96
C THR A 214 5.44 12.99 9.89
N ARG A 215 5.39 13.69 8.76
CA ARG A 215 6.15 14.93 8.52
C ARG A 215 5.35 15.94 7.70
N GLY A 216 5.90 17.15 7.58
CA GLY A 216 5.27 18.26 6.86
C GLY A 216 4.12 18.90 7.65
N ASP A 217 3.51 19.93 7.08
CA ASP A 217 2.35 20.61 7.63
C ASP A 217 1.11 20.14 6.85
N TRP A 218 0.24 19.39 7.53
CA TRP A 218 -0.95 18.83 6.90
C TRP A 218 -2.06 19.85 6.76
N ILE A 219 -2.62 19.98 5.55
CA ILE A 219 -3.78 20.83 5.24
C ILE A 219 -5.10 20.13 5.60
N PRO A 220 -5.32 18.84 5.19
CA PRO A 220 -6.64 18.22 5.25
C PRO A 220 -7.07 17.78 6.65
N PHE A 221 -6.15 17.54 7.56
CA PHE A 221 -6.44 16.97 8.88
C PHE A 221 -5.31 17.26 9.89
N LYS A 222 -5.59 16.98 11.15
CA LYS A 222 -4.56 16.97 12.21
C LYS A 222 -3.98 15.57 12.34
N GLU A 223 -2.69 15.48 12.60
CA GLU A 223 -2.00 14.20 12.77
C GLU A 223 -2.50 13.38 13.96
N GLU A 224 -2.99 14.06 15.01
CA GLU A 224 -3.59 13.40 16.16
C GLU A 224 -4.92 12.70 15.82
N ASP A 225 -5.72 13.29 14.91
CA ASP A 225 -6.96 12.66 14.42
C ASP A 225 -6.64 11.43 13.58
N VAL A 226 -5.61 11.52 12.71
CA VAL A 226 -5.13 10.37 11.92
C VAL A 226 -4.59 9.25 12.83
N PHE A 227 -3.83 9.61 13.87
CA PHE A 227 -3.33 8.63 14.85
C PHE A 227 -4.47 7.94 15.59
N LYS A 228 -5.51 8.68 15.97
CA LYS A 228 -6.71 8.09 16.59
C LYS A 228 -7.44 7.11 15.67
N VAL A 229 -7.51 7.42 14.36
CA VAL A 229 -8.06 6.49 13.36
C VAL A 229 -7.21 5.21 13.30
N LEU A 230 -5.89 5.34 13.31
CA LEU A 230 -4.98 4.19 13.35
C LEU A 230 -5.20 3.32 14.59
N GLU A 231 -5.29 3.94 15.78
CA GLU A 231 -5.57 3.22 17.04
C GLU A 231 -6.89 2.47 16.99
N GLN A 232 -7.96 3.13 16.54
CA GLN A 232 -9.28 2.50 16.40
C GLN A 232 -9.22 1.33 15.41
N THR A 233 -8.65 1.53 14.24
CA THR A 233 -8.56 0.51 13.19
C THR A 233 -7.85 -0.74 13.70
N LEU A 234 -6.63 -0.60 14.22
CA LEU A 234 -5.84 -1.72 14.72
C LEU A 234 -6.49 -2.39 15.92
N THR A 235 -7.11 -1.62 16.83
CA THR A 235 -7.82 -2.20 17.99
C THR A 235 -8.94 -3.13 17.53
N TYR A 236 -9.77 -2.67 16.61
CA TYR A 236 -10.94 -3.44 16.19
C TYR A 236 -10.59 -4.59 15.25
N GLN A 237 -9.62 -4.42 14.36
CA GLN A 237 -9.14 -5.52 13.51
C GLN A 237 -8.48 -6.62 14.35
N ARG A 238 -7.60 -6.27 15.30
CA ARG A 238 -6.99 -7.25 16.21
C ARG A 238 -8.02 -7.99 17.08
N ASN A 239 -9.04 -7.29 17.54
CA ASN A 239 -10.14 -7.91 18.30
C ASN A 239 -10.99 -8.83 17.41
N PHE A 240 -11.23 -8.45 16.14
CA PHE A 240 -11.97 -9.30 15.21
C PHE A 240 -11.24 -10.63 14.96
N TRP A 241 -9.94 -10.60 14.75
CA TRP A 241 -9.13 -11.79 14.49
C TRP A 241 -8.67 -12.52 15.77
N ASP A 242 -8.93 -11.96 16.95
CA ASP A 242 -8.35 -12.41 18.24
C ASP A 242 -6.83 -12.58 18.16
N ASP A 243 -6.15 -11.66 17.44
CA ASP A 243 -4.72 -11.69 17.19
C ASP A 243 -4.02 -10.45 17.74
N HIS A 244 -3.29 -10.65 18.83
CA HIS A 244 -2.47 -9.64 19.49
C HIS A 244 -0.97 -9.99 19.46
N SER A 245 -0.55 -10.83 18.53
CA SER A 245 0.82 -11.35 18.46
C SER A 245 1.86 -10.31 18.00
N GLN A 246 1.43 -9.30 17.24
CA GLN A 246 2.30 -8.26 16.70
C GLN A 246 2.63 -7.22 17.77
N THR A 247 3.82 -7.33 18.35
CA THR A 247 4.27 -6.50 19.50
C THR A 247 4.62 -5.06 19.16
N TYR A 248 4.86 -4.77 17.89
CA TYR A 248 5.18 -3.46 17.35
C TYR A 248 4.56 -3.29 15.95
N PHE A 249 3.94 -2.15 15.69
CA PHE A 249 3.49 -1.77 14.37
C PHE A 249 3.62 -0.26 14.17
N THR A 250 4.02 0.16 12.98
CA THR A 250 4.11 1.59 12.67
C THR A 250 3.52 1.92 11.30
N VAL A 251 2.93 3.10 11.21
CA VAL A 251 2.60 3.73 9.93
C VAL A 251 3.58 4.89 9.71
N THR A 252 4.20 4.95 8.54
CA THR A 252 4.92 6.15 8.09
C THR A 252 4.07 6.88 7.06
N MET A 253 3.87 8.19 7.26
CA MET A 253 3.04 9.00 6.39
C MET A 253 3.77 10.29 5.99
N GLN A 254 3.91 10.52 4.69
CA GLN A 254 4.52 11.73 4.16
C GLN A 254 3.63 12.42 3.13
N PRO A 255 3.64 13.77 3.08
CA PRO A 255 2.89 14.50 2.07
C PRO A 255 3.60 14.46 0.71
N PHE A 256 2.83 14.46 -0.35
CA PHE A 256 3.33 14.86 -1.67
C PHE A 256 2.49 16.01 -2.25
N PRO A 257 3.11 16.90 -3.05
CA PRO A 257 2.39 18.02 -3.64
C PRO A 257 1.47 17.53 -4.77
N GLN A 258 0.21 17.89 -4.68
CA GLN A 258 -0.80 17.68 -5.72
C GLN A 258 -1.77 18.85 -5.71
N GLU A 259 -1.87 19.57 -6.82
CA GLU A 259 -2.71 20.76 -6.90
C GLU A 259 -4.21 20.42 -6.98
N MET A 260 -4.55 19.32 -7.66
CA MET A 260 -5.93 18.94 -7.94
C MET A 260 -6.16 17.44 -7.69
N GLY A 261 -7.30 17.14 -7.08
CA GLY A 261 -7.70 15.78 -6.75
C GLY A 261 -7.06 15.26 -5.46
N SER A 262 -7.56 14.14 -4.97
CA SER A 262 -7.00 13.40 -3.85
C SER A 262 -6.36 12.11 -4.35
N SER A 263 -5.22 11.76 -3.79
CA SER A 263 -4.50 10.54 -4.10
C SER A 263 -3.67 10.09 -2.91
N PHE A 264 -3.52 8.79 -2.78
CA PHE A 264 -2.60 8.17 -1.83
C PHE A 264 -1.95 6.95 -2.46
N GLN A 265 -0.75 6.67 -2.02
CA GLN A 265 0.04 5.49 -2.38
C GLN A 265 0.49 4.86 -1.07
N GLY A 266 0.40 3.56 -0.96
CA GLY A 266 0.81 2.86 0.24
C GLY A 266 1.30 1.45 -0.06
N THR A 267 2.05 0.89 0.88
CA THR A 267 2.50 -0.50 0.81
C THR A 267 2.63 -1.09 2.21
N GLY A 268 2.12 -2.30 2.35
CA GLY A 268 2.32 -3.15 3.52
C GLY A 268 3.76 -3.65 3.59
N LEU A 269 4.33 -3.63 4.79
CA LEU A 269 5.73 -3.96 5.05
C LEU A 269 5.84 -4.75 6.35
N THR A 270 7.02 -5.28 6.63
CA THR A 270 7.30 -5.92 7.91
C THR A 270 7.00 -4.97 9.06
N ASN A 271 6.05 -5.31 9.91
CA ASN A 271 5.60 -4.54 11.07
C ASN A 271 5.22 -3.08 10.77
N SER A 272 4.90 -2.77 9.52
CA SER A 272 4.64 -1.38 9.14
C SER A 272 3.79 -1.25 7.88
N PHE A 273 3.23 -0.05 7.72
CA PHE A 273 2.62 0.42 6.49
C PHE A 273 3.23 1.78 6.14
N ALA A 274 3.73 1.93 4.93
CA ALA A 274 4.27 3.19 4.46
C ALA A 274 3.31 3.83 3.47
N THR A 275 2.95 5.10 3.69
CA THR A 275 2.04 5.81 2.79
C THR A 275 2.51 7.22 2.46
N SER A 276 2.21 7.64 1.25
CA SER A 276 2.36 9.01 0.77
C SER A 276 0.98 9.53 0.36
N VAL A 277 0.61 10.70 0.83
CA VAL A 277 -0.75 11.25 0.73
C VAL A 277 -0.72 12.66 0.15
N SER A 278 -1.64 12.97 -0.77
CA SER A 278 -1.80 14.31 -1.31
C SER A 278 -2.18 15.30 -0.19
N ASN A 279 -1.51 16.45 -0.16
CA ASN A 279 -1.67 17.43 0.90
C ASN A 279 -2.40 18.67 0.39
N ASN A 280 -3.71 18.59 0.23
CA ASN A 280 -4.56 19.67 -0.29
C ASN A 280 -5.98 19.58 0.29
N ASP A 281 -6.83 20.57 -0.03
CA ASP A 281 -8.22 20.67 0.45
C ASP A 281 -9.18 19.59 -0.12
N MET A 282 -8.74 18.78 -1.08
CA MET A 282 -9.54 17.70 -1.66
C MET A 282 -9.27 16.34 -1.00
N THR A 283 -8.29 16.27 -0.12
CA THR A 283 -8.02 15.12 0.74
C THR A 283 -8.75 15.33 2.06
N ASP A 284 -9.26 14.28 2.69
CA ASP A 284 -9.96 14.35 3.97
C ASP A 284 -9.63 13.16 4.89
N ILE A 285 -10.13 13.24 6.12
CA ILE A 285 -9.90 12.22 7.15
C ILE A 285 -10.63 10.90 6.84
N GLU A 286 -11.77 10.93 6.14
CA GLU A 286 -12.54 9.72 5.82
C GLU A 286 -11.76 8.85 4.84
N GLN A 287 -10.98 9.45 3.95
CA GLN A 287 -10.06 8.73 3.08
C GLN A 287 -8.96 8.00 3.88
N MET A 288 -8.48 8.58 4.99
CA MET A 288 -7.54 7.90 5.90
C MET A 288 -8.22 6.77 6.67
N VAL A 289 -9.49 6.95 7.06
CA VAL A 289 -10.29 5.89 7.69
C VAL A 289 -10.39 4.70 6.75
N TYR A 290 -10.77 4.93 5.50
CA TYR A 290 -10.85 3.87 4.49
C TYR A 290 -9.48 3.23 4.26
N LEU A 291 -8.44 4.02 3.95
CA LEU A 291 -7.10 3.55 3.65
C LEU A 291 -6.56 2.62 4.75
N PHE A 292 -6.59 3.07 6.00
CA PHE A 292 -6.07 2.25 7.09
C PHE A 292 -6.89 1.00 7.32
N ASN A 293 -8.23 1.08 7.21
CA ASN A 293 -9.05 -0.12 7.39
C ASN A 293 -8.84 -1.16 6.27
N HIS A 294 -8.60 -0.73 5.04
CA HIS A 294 -8.29 -1.61 3.92
C HIS A 294 -6.87 -2.19 4.03
N GLU A 295 -5.88 -1.32 4.04
CA GLU A 295 -4.46 -1.74 3.97
C GLU A 295 -4.00 -2.52 5.22
N LEU A 296 -4.50 -2.16 6.40
CA LEU A 296 -4.13 -2.89 7.61
C LEU A 296 -4.90 -4.20 7.79
N MET A 297 -6.03 -4.40 7.10
CA MET A 297 -6.70 -5.69 7.03
C MET A 297 -5.82 -6.73 6.31
N HIS A 298 -4.96 -6.30 5.40
CA HIS A 298 -3.98 -7.15 4.74
C HIS A 298 -2.94 -7.78 5.68
N ASN A 299 -2.81 -7.33 6.93
CA ASN A 299 -2.03 -8.08 7.94
C ASN A 299 -2.58 -9.50 8.15
N TRP A 300 -3.88 -9.70 7.92
CA TRP A 300 -4.54 -11.00 8.01
C TRP A 300 -4.89 -11.55 6.64
N ILE A 301 -5.68 -10.83 5.84
CA ILE A 301 -6.05 -11.24 4.47
C ILE A 301 -4.92 -10.84 3.51
N GLY A 302 -4.03 -11.76 3.19
CA GLY A 302 -2.84 -11.54 2.37
C GLY A 302 -1.55 -11.99 3.07
N HIS A 303 -1.31 -11.56 4.32
CA HIS A 303 -0.09 -11.96 5.03
C HIS A 303 -0.25 -13.27 5.82
N THR A 304 -1.29 -13.41 6.64
CA THR A 304 -1.54 -14.65 7.39
C THR A 304 -2.37 -15.63 6.55
N ILE A 305 -3.49 -15.17 6.01
CA ILE A 305 -4.33 -15.90 5.08
C ILE A 305 -3.76 -15.67 3.66
N THR A 306 -2.82 -16.51 3.26
CA THR A 306 -2.22 -16.43 1.92
C THR A 306 -3.05 -17.21 0.90
N THR A 307 -2.96 -16.82 -0.35
CA THR A 307 -3.65 -17.47 -1.47
C THR A 307 -2.71 -18.41 -2.23
N ALA A 308 -3.28 -19.43 -2.87
CA ALA A 308 -2.62 -20.19 -3.91
C ALA A 308 -3.09 -19.65 -5.28
N ASN A 309 -2.16 -19.40 -6.22
CA ASN A 309 -2.45 -18.78 -7.51
C ASN A 309 -3.12 -17.40 -7.34
N GLU A 310 -2.36 -16.42 -6.92
CA GLU A 310 -2.83 -15.08 -6.50
C GLU A 310 -3.77 -14.44 -7.53
N GLU A 311 -3.45 -14.50 -8.81
CA GLU A 311 -4.26 -13.94 -9.90
C GLU A 311 -5.70 -14.46 -9.90
N GLU A 312 -5.90 -15.74 -9.62
CA GLU A 312 -7.22 -16.36 -9.53
C GLU A 312 -7.98 -15.96 -8.27
N GLN A 313 -7.28 -15.43 -7.25
CA GLN A 313 -7.81 -15.17 -5.92
C GLN A 313 -7.95 -13.68 -5.57
N TYR A 314 -7.73 -12.74 -6.49
CA TYR A 314 -7.93 -11.31 -6.20
C TYR A 314 -9.35 -10.97 -5.73
N TRP A 315 -10.36 -11.74 -6.14
CA TRP A 315 -11.73 -11.61 -5.63
C TRP A 315 -11.82 -11.82 -4.11
N PHE A 316 -10.93 -12.65 -3.55
CA PHE A 316 -10.82 -12.92 -2.12
C PHE A 316 -9.87 -11.92 -1.45
N SER A 317 -8.62 -11.82 -1.92
CA SER A 317 -7.61 -10.98 -1.27
C SER A 317 -7.99 -9.51 -1.25
N GLU A 318 -8.58 -8.99 -2.33
CA GLU A 318 -8.99 -7.60 -2.42
C GLU A 318 -10.47 -7.41 -2.08
N GLY A 319 -11.34 -8.26 -2.63
CA GLY A 319 -12.78 -8.08 -2.47
C GLY A 319 -13.28 -8.35 -1.05
N PHE A 320 -12.77 -9.36 -0.36
CA PHE A 320 -13.12 -9.58 1.04
C PHE A 320 -12.46 -8.54 1.95
N THR A 321 -11.26 -8.10 1.64
CA THR A 321 -10.63 -6.97 2.34
C THR A 321 -11.48 -5.72 2.24
N GLU A 322 -12.00 -5.40 1.05
CA GLU A 322 -12.92 -4.28 0.83
C GLU A 322 -14.21 -4.41 1.65
N TYR A 323 -14.85 -5.57 1.62
CA TYR A 323 -16.05 -5.84 2.40
C TYR A 323 -15.82 -5.69 3.92
N TYR A 324 -14.73 -6.29 4.43
CA TYR A 324 -14.39 -6.20 5.84
C TYR A 324 -13.92 -4.81 6.26
N THR A 325 -13.40 -4.01 5.33
CA THR A 325 -13.15 -2.59 5.53
C THR A 325 -14.43 -1.85 5.88
N PHE A 326 -15.46 -1.96 5.04
CA PHE A 326 -16.75 -1.30 5.29
C PHE A 326 -17.41 -1.80 6.57
N LYS A 327 -17.40 -3.11 6.77
CA LYS A 327 -18.00 -3.76 7.94
C LYS A 327 -17.29 -3.36 9.24
N ASN A 328 -15.95 -3.32 9.26
CA ASN A 328 -15.18 -2.93 10.44
C ASN A 328 -15.41 -1.45 10.81
N ILE A 329 -15.40 -0.56 9.83
CA ILE A 329 -15.65 0.87 10.05
C ILE A 329 -17.03 1.09 10.67
N ALA A 330 -18.07 0.53 10.06
CA ALA A 330 -19.44 0.78 10.47
C ALA A 330 -19.79 0.11 11.79
N ARG A 331 -19.42 -1.17 11.97
CA ARG A 331 -19.64 -1.94 13.21
C ARG A 331 -19.08 -1.23 14.44
N ASN A 332 -17.91 -0.64 14.30
CA ASN A 332 -17.15 -0.05 15.39
C ASN A 332 -17.24 1.47 15.46
N HIS A 333 -18.03 2.08 14.58
CA HIS A 333 -18.18 3.54 14.49
C HIS A 333 -16.82 4.28 14.39
N ILE A 334 -15.88 3.75 13.61
CA ILE A 334 -14.56 4.36 13.45
C ILE A 334 -14.72 5.78 12.90
N ASN A 335 -14.13 6.76 13.54
CA ASN A 335 -14.30 8.18 13.25
C ASN A 335 -15.79 8.64 13.23
N GLY A 336 -16.69 7.91 13.92
CA GLY A 336 -18.13 8.20 13.95
C GLY A 336 -18.93 7.69 12.75
N LEU A 337 -18.30 6.99 11.80
CA LEU A 337 -18.95 6.40 10.64
C LEU A 337 -19.69 5.11 11.04
N GLY A 338 -20.93 4.99 10.65
CA GLY A 338 -21.81 3.87 11.07
C GLY A 338 -22.58 3.26 9.89
N THR A 339 -23.80 2.83 10.16
CA THR A 339 -24.66 2.12 9.21
C THR A 339 -24.84 2.85 7.87
N ASP A 340 -25.03 4.18 7.90
CA ASP A 340 -25.20 4.96 6.67
C ASP A 340 -23.94 4.91 5.79
N TYR A 341 -22.76 4.96 6.39
CA TYR A 341 -21.49 4.76 5.67
C TYR A 341 -21.46 3.39 4.97
N TYR A 342 -21.77 2.31 5.70
CA TYR A 342 -21.80 0.96 5.14
C TYR A 342 -22.77 0.83 3.97
N ILE A 343 -24.00 1.33 4.12
CA ILE A 343 -25.02 1.28 3.04
C ILE A 343 -24.52 2.07 1.82
N ASN A 344 -23.90 3.23 2.04
CA ASN A 344 -23.38 4.05 0.96
C ASN A 344 -22.24 3.33 0.20
N GLU A 345 -21.31 2.68 0.92
CA GLU A 345 -20.21 1.94 0.30
C GLU A 345 -20.69 0.70 -0.46
N ILE A 346 -21.63 -0.08 0.08
CA ILE A 346 -22.27 -1.19 -0.65
C ILE A 346 -22.99 -0.68 -1.90
N ASN A 347 -23.75 0.39 -1.76
CA ASN A 347 -24.43 1.01 -2.90
C ASN A 347 -23.46 1.53 -3.96
N ARG A 348 -22.35 2.13 -3.55
CA ARG A 348 -21.28 2.56 -4.46
C ARG A 348 -20.68 1.35 -5.19
N THR A 349 -20.34 0.29 -4.45
CA THR A 349 -19.79 -0.94 -5.03
C THR A 349 -20.74 -1.58 -6.05
N ILE A 350 -22.06 -1.58 -5.76
CA ILE A 350 -23.09 -2.04 -6.72
C ILE A 350 -23.05 -1.17 -7.99
N ARG A 351 -23.09 0.17 -7.85
CA ARG A 351 -23.05 1.08 -9.01
C ARG A 351 -21.81 0.90 -9.86
N ASP A 352 -20.66 0.80 -9.20
CA ASP A 352 -19.36 0.68 -9.86
C ASP A 352 -19.25 -0.64 -10.63
N LEU A 353 -19.67 -1.76 -10.03
CA LEU A 353 -19.69 -3.04 -10.71
C LEU A 353 -20.65 -3.04 -11.92
N TYR A 354 -21.89 -2.57 -11.72
CA TYR A 354 -22.90 -2.55 -12.79
C TYR A 354 -22.60 -1.50 -13.88
N GLY A 355 -21.81 -0.49 -13.56
CA GLY A 355 -21.28 0.50 -14.52
C GLY A 355 -20.02 0.03 -15.27
N SER A 356 -19.42 -1.06 -14.84
CA SER A 356 -18.17 -1.56 -15.42
C SER A 356 -18.41 -2.26 -16.77
N PRO A 357 -17.63 -1.95 -17.82
CA PRO A 357 -17.73 -2.61 -19.11
C PRO A 357 -17.32 -4.10 -19.06
N VAL A 358 -16.62 -4.51 -18.00
CA VAL A 358 -16.15 -5.89 -17.78
C VAL A 358 -16.90 -6.59 -16.64
N MET A 359 -18.07 -6.07 -16.22
CA MET A 359 -18.86 -6.60 -15.11
C MET A 359 -19.04 -8.13 -15.15
N ALA A 360 -19.32 -8.69 -16.32
CA ALA A 360 -19.58 -10.12 -16.51
C ALA A 360 -18.35 -10.89 -17.06
N ALA A 361 -17.17 -10.31 -17.05
CA ALA A 361 -15.96 -11.02 -17.49
C ALA A 361 -15.67 -12.19 -16.55
N PRO A 362 -15.38 -13.40 -17.07
CA PRO A 362 -14.94 -14.53 -16.27
C PRO A 362 -13.71 -14.21 -15.44
N ASN A 363 -13.60 -14.80 -14.25
CA ASN A 363 -12.43 -14.57 -13.38
C ASN A 363 -11.11 -14.98 -14.07
N THR A 364 -11.15 -15.96 -14.98
CA THR A 364 -10.00 -16.41 -15.77
C THR A 364 -9.47 -15.36 -16.76
N GLU A 365 -10.21 -14.30 -17.05
CA GLU A 365 -9.72 -13.18 -17.85
C GLU A 365 -8.87 -12.20 -17.03
N ILE A 366 -8.94 -12.25 -15.69
CA ILE A 366 -8.11 -11.45 -14.81
C ILE A 366 -6.75 -12.10 -14.68
N ASN A 367 -5.69 -11.38 -15.01
CA ASN A 367 -4.30 -11.83 -14.90
C ASN A 367 -3.42 -10.67 -14.40
N TYR A 368 -2.17 -11.00 -14.03
CA TYR A 368 -1.23 -10.02 -13.49
C TYR A 368 -1.09 -8.78 -14.38
N ASP A 369 -0.94 -8.98 -15.70
CA ASP A 369 -0.71 -7.87 -16.61
C ASP A 369 -1.91 -6.92 -16.67
N ASN A 370 -3.14 -7.41 -16.86
CA ASN A 370 -4.31 -6.53 -16.97
C ASN A 370 -4.76 -5.97 -15.61
N PHE A 371 -4.51 -6.67 -14.52
CA PHE A 371 -4.79 -6.16 -13.18
C PHE A 371 -3.99 -4.88 -12.88
N TRP A 372 -2.73 -4.81 -13.32
CA TRP A 372 -1.91 -3.62 -13.09
C TRP A 372 -1.98 -2.55 -14.18
N THR A 373 -2.41 -2.89 -15.38
CA THR A 373 -2.36 -1.98 -16.54
C THR A 373 -3.73 -1.50 -17.02
N ASN A 374 -4.82 -2.21 -16.69
CA ASN A 374 -6.18 -1.86 -17.12
C ASN A 374 -7.08 -1.57 -15.91
N PRO A 375 -7.50 -0.30 -15.68
CA PRO A 375 -8.32 0.08 -14.54
C PRO A 375 -9.64 -0.70 -14.40
N ASP A 376 -10.25 -1.15 -15.50
CA ASP A 376 -11.52 -1.89 -15.45
C ASP A 376 -11.30 -3.29 -14.84
N TYR A 377 -10.26 -4.01 -15.27
CA TYR A 377 -9.88 -5.31 -14.71
C TYR A 377 -9.26 -5.18 -13.32
N SER A 378 -8.52 -4.12 -13.05
CA SER A 378 -7.94 -3.83 -11.73
C SER A 378 -9.01 -3.71 -10.63
N LYS A 379 -10.12 -3.06 -10.93
CA LYS A 379 -11.21 -2.82 -9.95
C LYS A 379 -12.26 -3.93 -9.89
N LEU A 380 -12.36 -4.76 -10.91
CA LEU A 380 -13.37 -5.82 -10.97
C LEU A 380 -13.31 -6.80 -9.78
N PRO A 381 -12.15 -7.32 -9.35
CA PRO A 381 -12.06 -8.19 -8.18
C PRO A 381 -12.53 -7.54 -6.89
N TYR A 382 -12.21 -6.26 -6.67
CA TYR A 382 -12.67 -5.49 -5.51
C TYR A 382 -14.18 -5.46 -5.42
N TRP A 383 -14.84 -5.01 -6.50
CA TRP A 383 -16.30 -4.87 -6.52
C TRP A 383 -17.01 -6.22 -6.48
N ARG A 384 -16.61 -7.17 -7.33
CA ARG A 384 -17.22 -8.50 -7.39
C ARG A 384 -17.03 -9.25 -6.08
N GLY A 385 -15.81 -9.27 -5.54
CA GLY A 385 -15.50 -9.96 -4.29
C GLY A 385 -16.18 -9.35 -3.07
N ALA A 386 -16.24 -8.01 -2.99
CA ALA A 386 -16.94 -7.32 -1.90
C ALA A 386 -18.45 -7.62 -1.91
N LEU A 387 -19.09 -7.57 -3.09
CA LEU A 387 -20.52 -7.91 -3.22
C LEU A 387 -20.78 -9.39 -2.99
N PHE A 388 -19.84 -10.27 -3.38
CA PHE A 388 -19.95 -11.70 -3.10
C PHE A 388 -19.88 -11.95 -1.57
N ALA A 389 -18.93 -11.33 -0.88
CA ALA A 389 -18.80 -11.40 0.57
C ALA A 389 -20.07 -10.84 1.27
N PHE A 390 -20.56 -9.69 0.81
CA PHE A 390 -21.82 -9.11 1.27
C PHE A 390 -23.00 -10.07 1.11
N TYR A 391 -23.16 -10.66 -0.09
CA TYR A 391 -24.23 -11.60 -0.39
C TYR A 391 -24.16 -12.85 0.51
N LEU A 392 -22.98 -13.41 0.69
CA LEU A 392 -22.76 -14.55 1.57
C LEU A 392 -23.10 -14.20 3.02
N ASP A 393 -22.61 -13.09 3.52
CA ASP A 393 -22.84 -12.68 4.91
C ASP A 393 -24.33 -12.48 5.22
N GLN A 394 -25.04 -11.75 4.38
CA GLN A 394 -26.48 -11.53 4.55
C GLN A 394 -27.29 -12.82 4.42
N THR A 395 -26.92 -13.70 3.48
CA THR A 395 -27.59 -15.00 3.31
C THR A 395 -27.37 -15.90 4.52
N LEU A 396 -26.14 -16.02 5.03
CA LEU A 396 -25.82 -16.82 6.20
C LEU A 396 -26.55 -16.34 7.45
N GLN A 397 -26.57 -15.04 7.68
CA GLN A 397 -27.29 -14.45 8.82
C GLN A 397 -28.80 -14.72 8.73
N LYS A 398 -29.41 -14.48 7.57
CA LYS A 398 -30.84 -14.76 7.33
C LYS A 398 -31.15 -16.24 7.59
N ASP A 399 -30.40 -17.14 6.98
CA ASP A 399 -30.64 -18.58 7.00
C ASP A 399 -30.42 -19.23 8.35
N SER A 400 -29.49 -18.71 9.11
CA SER A 400 -29.20 -19.15 10.49
C SER A 400 -30.03 -18.40 11.55
N LYS A 401 -30.79 -17.38 11.17
CA LYS A 401 -31.49 -16.45 12.07
C LYS A 401 -30.52 -15.74 13.02
N GLY A 402 -29.45 -15.20 12.44
CA GLY A 402 -28.41 -14.44 13.12
C GLY A 402 -27.44 -15.27 13.96
N LYS A 403 -27.41 -16.61 13.79
CA LYS A 403 -26.50 -17.47 14.56
C LYS A 403 -25.17 -17.72 13.88
N GLN A 404 -25.11 -17.52 12.59
CA GLN A 404 -23.91 -17.69 11.76
C GLN A 404 -23.81 -16.53 10.78
N SER A 405 -22.61 -16.16 10.47
CA SER A 405 -22.26 -15.09 9.54
C SER A 405 -21.01 -15.46 8.73
N LEU A 406 -20.60 -14.62 7.81
CA LEU A 406 -19.33 -14.79 7.11
C LEU A 406 -18.12 -14.68 8.06
N ASP A 407 -18.29 -14.02 9.23
CA ASP A 407 -17.23 -13.93 10.24
C ASP A 407 -16.81 -15.33 10.76
N ASP A 408 -17.77 -16.26 10.95
CA ASP A 408 -17.47 -17.63 11.37
C ASP A 408 -16.62 -18.36 10.33
N VAL A 409 -16.91 -18.16 9.05
CA VAL A 409 -16.14 -18.72 7.93
C VAL A 409 -14.73 -18.15 7.92
N MET A 410 -14.59 -16.83 8.05
CA MET A 410 -13.30 -16.16 8.04
C MET A 410 -12.42 -16.54 9.23
N HIS A 411 -13.00 -16.72 10.42
CA HIS A 411 -12.28 -17.24 11.58
C HIS A 411 -11.81 -18.69 11.37
N GLN A 412 -12.60 -19.52 10.69
CA GLN A 412 -12.17 -20.87 10.32
C GLN A 412 -11.00 -20.82 9.32
N ILE A 413 -11.10 -19.99 8.28
CA ILE A 413 -10.02 -19.79 7.28
C ILE A 413 -8.75 -19.30 7.98
N TYR A 414 -8.85 -18.34 8.89
CA TYR A 414 -7.72 -17.84 9.66
C TYR A 414 -7.07 -18.94 10.52
N ALA A 415 -7.87 -19.71 11.24
CA ALA A 415 -7.38 -20.81 12.07
C ALA A 415 -6.66 -21.90 11.27
N ASP A 416 -7.06 -22.13 10.02
CA ASP A 416 -6.40 -23.08 9.13
C ASP A 416 -5.17 -22.49 8.46
N ALA A 417 -5.21 -21.19 8.11
CA ALA A 417 -4.07 -20.47 7.57
C ALA A 417 -2.88 -20.42 8.54
N THR A 418 -3.13 -20.29 9.86
CA THR A 418 -2.07 -20.38 10.89
C THR A 418 -1.37 -21.75 10.93
N LYS A 419 -1.94 -22.79 10.30
CA LYS A 419 -1.35 -24.12 10.13
C LYS A 419 -0.75 -24.36 8.74
N GLY A 420 -0.73 -23.31 7.90
CA GLY A 420 -0.14 -23.34 6.56
C GLY A 420 -1.12 -23.62 5.42
N GLN A 421 -2.44 -23.65 5.69
CA GLN A 421 -3.44 -23.76 4.62
C GLN A 421 -3.47 -22.47 3.81
N LYS A 422 -3.46 -22.60 2.49
CA LYS A 422 -3.67 -21.48 1.56
C LYS A 422 -5.08 -21.50 1.01
N VAL A 423 -5.60 -20.32 0.68
CA VAL A 423 -6.91 -20.19 0.04
C VAL A 423 -6.78 -20.39 -1.47
N ASP A 424 -7.54 -21.34 -1.99
CA ASP A 424 -7.88 -21.51 -3.39
C ASP A 424 -9.40 -21.76 -3.52
N HIS A 425 -9.89 -21.88 -4.73
CA HIS A 425 -11.32 -22.12 -5.00
C HIS A 425 -11.83 -23.40 -4.28
N ALA A 426 -11.09 -24.50 -4.38
CA ALA A 426 -11.50 -25.78 -3.78
C ALA A 426 -11.58 -25.70 -2.26
N TYR A 427 -10.59 -25.10 -1.63
CA TYR A 427 -10.59 -24.92 -0.18
C TYR A 427 -11.72 -23.97 0.28
N PHE A 428 -11.92 -22.84 -0.42
CA PHE A 428 -13.00 -21.90 -0.08
C PHE A 428 -14.38 -22.57 -0.18
N ILE A 429 -14.63 -23.34 -1.25
CA ILE A 429 -15.86 -24.12 -1.42
C ILE A 429 -16.03 -25.12 -0.27
N GLN A 430 -14.98 -25.86 0.06
CA GLN A 430 -15.01 -26.85 1.16
C GLN A 430 -15.36 -26.21 2.50
N VAL A 431 -14.81 -25.04 2.81
CA VAL A 431 -15.08 -24.33 4.09
C VAL A 431 -16.50 -23.79 4.13
N MET A 432 -17.02 -23.34 2.98
CA MET A 432 -18.37 -22.77 2.90
C MET A 432 -19.50 -23.81 2.94
N GLU A 433 -19.27 -25.03 2.43
CA GLU A 433 -20.31 -26.07 2.36
C GLU A 433 -21.10 -26.32 3.65
N PRO A 434 -20.49 -26.38 4.86
CA PRO A 434 -21.22 -26.60 6.10
C PRO A 434 -22.16 -25.45 6.49
N PHE A 435 -21.92 -24.26 5.97
CA PHE A 435 -22.68 -23.03 6.28
C PHE A 435 -23.77 -22.74 5.24
N TRP A 436 -23.62 -23.26 4.02
CA TRP A 436 -24.49 -22.93 2.88
C TRP A 436 -25.63 -23.91 2.68
N LYS A 437 -26.80 -23.41 2.33
CA LYS A 437 -27.93 -24.24 1.91
C LYS A 437 -27.97 -24.40 0.41
N GLY A 438 -27.78 -25.60 -0.04
CA GLY A 438 -27.80 -25.93 -1.48
C GLY A 438 -26.40 -26.24 -2.02
N ASP A 439 -26.24 -26.16 -3.32
CA ASP A 439 -25.00 -26.44 -4.01
C ASP A 439 -24.13 -25.17 -4.04
N PHE A 440 -23.16 -25.10 -3.11
CA PHE A 440 -22.27 -23.93 -3.03
C PHE A 440 -21.25 -23.92 -4.17
N GLU A 441 -20.80 -25.10 -4.62
CA GLU A 441 -19.85 -25.19 -5.73
C GLU A 441 -20.46 -24.59 -7.02
N ALA A 442 -21.71 -24.94 -7.34
CA ALA A 442 -22.41 -24.38 -8.49
C ALA A 442 -22.66 -22.86 -8.34
N PHE A 443 -22.95 -22.39 -7.13
CA PHE A 443 -23.12 -20.97 -6.84
C PHE A 443 -21.78 -20.20 -7.02
N PHE A 444 -20.69 -20.73 -6.48
CA PHE A 444 -19.36 -20.16 -6.61
C PHE A 444 -18.90 -20.12 -8.06
N GLN A 445 -19.05 -21.27 -8.79
CA GLN A 445 -18.71 -21.34 -10.21
C GLN A 445 -19.41 -20.25 -11.01
N LYS A 446 -20.71 -20.09 -10.79
CA LYS A 446 -21.54 -19.12 -11.51
C LYS A 446 -21.11 -17.67 -11.27
N HIS A 447 -20.91 -17.27 -9.98
CA HIS A 447 -20.78 -15.86 -9.63
C HIS A 447 -19.34 -15.38 -9.51
N ILE A 448 -18.39 -16.25 -9.20
CA ILE A 448 -16.97 -15.92 -9.16
C ILE A 448 -16.27 -16.34 -10.45
N VAL A 449 -16.32 -17.63 -10.81
CA VAL A 449 -15.52 -18.14 -11.94
C VAL A 449 -16.06 -17.64 -13.28
N ASP A 450 -17.36 -17.80 -13.52
CA ASP A 450 -18.02 -17.40 -14.78
C ASP A 450 -18.36 -15.91 -14.82
N GLY A 451 -18.35 -15.22 -13.68
CA GLY A 451 -18.56 -13.76 -13.57
C GLY A 451 -20.02 -13.33 -13.71
N GLU A 452 -21.00 -14.24 -13.58
CA GLU A 452 -22.41 -13.84 -13.65
C GLU A 452 -22.80 -12.98 -12.44
N PRO A 453 -23.56 -11.87 -12.65
CA PRO A 453 -24.01 -11.01 -11.57
C PRO A 453 -24.84 -11.75 -10.51
N LEU A 454 -24.73 -11.32 -9.26
CA LEU A 454 -25.53 -11.80 -8.13
C LEU A 454 -26.98 -11.31 -8.25
N ASP A 455 -27.95 -12.12 -7.80
CA ASP A 455 -29.34 -11.71 -7.67
C ASP A 455 -29.55 -10.86 -6.41
N LEU A 456 -29.14 -9.59 -6.48
CA LEU A 456 -29.31 -8.65 -5.38
C LEU A 456 -30.78 -8.25 -5.15
N TYR A 457 -31.61 -8.24 -6.21
CA TYR A 457 -33.04 -7.98 -6.07
C TYR A 457 -33.72 -9.06 -5.24
N GLY A 458 -33.46 -10.33 -5.57
CA GLY A 458 -33.97 -11.46 -4.81
C GLY A 458 -33.49 -11.45 -3.36
N LEU A 459 -32.22 -11.12 -3.12
CA LEU A 459 -31.68 -11.01 -1.76
C LEU A 459 -32.40 -9.91 -0.97
N PHE A 460 -32.57 -8.70 -1.52
CA PHE A 460 -33.21 -7.60 -0.81
C PHE A 460 -34.70 -7.88 -0.53
N ASP A 461 -35.41 -8.51 -1.48
CA ASP A 461 -36.79 -8.95 -1.28
C ASP A 461 -36.91 -9.98 -0.16
N GLU A 462 -35.98 -10.97 -0.10
CA GLU A 462 -35.95 -12.00 0.94
C GLU A 462 -35.58 -11.44 2.34
N LEU A 463 -34.77 -10.37 2.38
CA LEU A 463 -34.44 -9.66 3.61
C LEU A 463 -35.53 -8.66 4.02
N GLY A 464 -36.49 -8.37 3.16
CA GLY A 464 -37.51 -7.35 3.39
C GLY A 464 -36.96 -5.92 3.37
N TRP A 465 -35.84 -5.71 2.70
CA TRP A 465 -35.20 -4.40 2.64
C TRP A 465 -35.84 -3.47 1.60
N GLU A 466 -35.95 -2.19 1.95
CA GLU A 466 -36.36 -1.18 0.98
C GLU A 466 -35.19 -0.79 0.08
N TYR A 467 -35.42 -0.77 -1.22
CA TYR A 467 -34.43 -0.36 -2.22
C TYR A 467 -35.09 0.41 -3.39
N SER A 468 -34.28 1.15 -4.13
CA SER A 468 -34.65 1.76 -5.40
C SER A 468 -34.15 0.86 -6.54
N PRO A 469 -35.04 0.44 -7.49
CA PRO A 469 -34.64 -0.47 -8.56
C PRO A 469 -33.95 0.22 -9.76
N MET A 470 -34.14 1.53 -9.92
CA MET A 470 -33.60 2.34 -11.02
C MET A 470 -32.76 3.47 -10.46
N ASN A 471 -31.47 3.50 -10.76
CA ASN A 471 -30.55 4.51 -10.21
C ASN A 471 -29.59 5.03 -11.26
N ASP A 472 -28.90 6.11 -10.92
CA ASP A 472 -27.82 6.65 -11.71
C ASP A 472 -26.57 5.79 -11.53
N ILE A 473 -25.94 5.43 -12.65
CA ILE A 473 -24.59 4.86 -12.69
C ILE A 473 -23.66 5.80 -13.46
N TYR A 474 -22.36 5.68 -13.21
CA TYR A 474 -21.36 6.48 -13.91
C TYR A 474 -21.33 6.15 -15.41
N GLN A 475 -21.44 7.19 -16.22
CA GLN A 475 -21.23 7.10 -17.67
C GLN A 475 -20.58 8.40 -18.16
N LEU A 476 -19.29 8.35 -18.50
CA LEU A 476 -18.57 9.51 -19.01
C LEU A 476 -19.21 10.09 -20.27
N GLY A 477 -19.77 9.24 -21.12
CA GLY A 477 -20.52 9.60 -22.32
C GLY A 477 -19.68 9.97 -23.52
N PHE A 478 -18.34 9.88 -23.44
CA PHE A 478 -17.43 10.09 -24.56
C PHE A 478 -16.13 9.30 -24.39
N GLU A 479 -15.35 9.19 -25.45
CA GLU A 479 -14.02 8.61 -25.46
C GLU A 479 -12.97 9.65 -25.89
N PHE A 480 -11.78 9.57 -25.31
CA PHE A 480 -10.63 10.36 -25.76
C PHE A 480 -9.93 9.73 -26.96
N THR A 481 -9.20 10.55 -27.72
CA THR A 481 -8.14 10.07 -28.60
C THR A 481 -7.01 9.41 -27.78
N GLU A 482 -6.14 8.60 -28.42
CA GLU A 482 -5.04 7.90 -27.71
C GLU A 482 -4.11 8.85 -26.95
N ASP A 483 -3.82 10.03 -27.51
CA ASP A 483 -3.04 11.08 -26.85
C ASP A 483 -3.83 11.89 -25.81
N ARG A 484 -5.10 11.57 -25.62
CA ARG A 484 -6.05 12.24 -24.71
C ARG A 484 -6.17 13.75 -24.91
N LYS A 485 -5.92 14.26 -26.13
CA LYS A 485 -5.99 15.69 -26.46
C LYS A 485 -7.27 16.10 -27.18
N ALA A 486 -8.09 15.14 -27.62
CA ALA A 486 -9.34 15.42 -28.30
C ALA A 486 -10.38 14.35 -27.99
N ILE A 487 -11.64 14.64 -28.36
CA ILE A 487 -12.78 13.74 -28.26
C ILE A 487 -12.81 12.85 -29.50
N LYS A 488 -12.68 11.52 -29.29
CA LYS A 488 -12.72 10.51 -30.34
C LYS A 488 -14.14 10.07 -30.68
N ASN A 489 -14.99 9.92 -29.65
CA ASN A 489 -16.37 9.47 -29.79
C ASN A 489 -17.25 10.16 -28.75
N VAL A 490 -18.55 10.36 -29.03
CA VAL A 490 -19.57 10.83 -28.09
C VAL A 490 -20.76 9.89 -28.20
N VAL A 491 -21.20 9.35 -27.08
CA VAL A 491 -22.34 8.42 -27.02
C VAL A 491 -23.64 9.23 -27.21
N GLU A 492 -24.39 8.94 -28.27
CA GLU A 492 -25.64 9.61 -28.55
C GLU A 492 -26.66 9.40 -27.41
N GLY A 493 -27.31 10.47 -26.97
CA GLY A 493 -28.25 10.48 -25.85
C GLY A 493 -27.62 10.45 -24.47
N SER A 494 -26.27 10.44 -24.37
CA SER A 494 -25.57 10.59 -23.09
C SER A 494 -25.61 12.04 -22.59
N ALA A 495 -25.31 12.23 -21.29
CA ALA A 495 -25.19 13.56 -20.71
C ALA A 495 -24.12 14.43 -21.41
N ALA A 496 -23.03 13.83 -21.90
CA ALA A 496 -22.02 14.50 -22.71
C ALA A 496 -22.58 15.00 -24.06
N TRP A 497 -23.38 14.16 -24.72
CA TRP A 497 -24.04 14.51 -25.98
C TRP A 497 -25.06 15.63 -25.79
N GLU A 498 -25.89 15.55 -24.73
CA GLU A 498 -26.89 16.59 -24.38
C GLU A 498 -26.21 17.90 -23.98
N ALA A 499 -25.08 17.87 -23.32
CA ALA A 499 -24.24 19.04 -23.04
C ALA A 499 -23.67 19.68 -24.31
N GLY A 500 -23.71 18.97 -25.44
CA GLY A 500 -23.29 19.48 -26.75
C GLY A 500 -21.84 19.18 -27.12
N LEU A 501 -21.16 18.25 -26.44
CA LEU A 501 -19.85 17.77 -26.78
C LEU A 501 -19.86 17.10 -28.16
N LYS A 502 -18.79 17.23 -28.94
CA LYS A 502 -18.71 16.68 -30.31
C LYS A 502 -17.38 15.98 -30.55
N VAL A 503 -17.45 15.00 -31.45
CA VAL A 503 -16.25 14.36 -32.01
C VAL A 503 -15.35 15.43 -32.65
N GLY A 504 -14.05 15.38 -32.35
CA GLY A 504 -13.03 16.31 -32.85
C GLY A 504 -12.84 17.56 -32.00
N ASP A 505 -13.59 17.75 -30.90
CA ASP A 505 -13.31 18.81 -29.92
C ASP A 505 -11.91 18.62 -29.33
N SER A 506 -11.03 19.62 -29.48
CA SER A 506 -9.68 19.57 -28.92
C SER A 506 -9.67 20.14 -27.50
N LEU A 507 -9.10 19.40 -26.54
CA LEU A 507 -9.09 19.76 -25.12
C LEU A 507 -7.97 20.72 -24.76
N PHE A 508 -8.29 21.79 -24.01
CA PHE A 508 -7.30 22.65 -23.37
C PHE A 508 -7.38 22.61 -21.85
N SER A 509 -8.51 22.15 -21.27
CA SER A 509 -8.65 21.88 -19.83
C SER A 509 -9.63 20.75 -19.60
N ARG A 510 -9.49 20.06 -18.46
CA ARG A 510 -10.42 19.02 -18.02
C ARG A 510 -10.37 18.84 -16.51
N SER A 511 -11.55 18.60 -15.90
CA SER A 511 -11.73 18.10 -14.54
C SER A 511 -12.70 16.91 -14.60
N ILE A 512 -12.24 15.72 -14.26
CA ILE A 512 -13.02 14.48 -14.31
C ILE A 512 -12.72 13.67 -13.06
N TRP A 513 -13.74 13.44 -12.26
CA TRP A 513 -13.70 12.52 -11.14
C TRP A 513 -14.20 11.15 -11.60
N GLN A 514 -13.24 10.28 -11.94
CA GLN A 514 -13.55 8.97 -12.50
C GLN A 514 -14.41 8.14 -11.53
N GLY A 515 -15.52 7.57 -12.02
CA GLY A 515 -16.48 6.79 -11.23
C GLY A 515 -17.45 7.63 -10.38
N SER A 516 -17.23 8.91 -10.19
CA SER A 516 -18.12 9.75 -9.38
C SER A 516 -19.36 10.19 -10.15
N ILE A 517 -20.53 9.97 -9.57
CA ILE A 517 -21.82 10.47 -10.09
C ILE A 517 -22.20 11.83 -9.48
N ASP A 518 -21.49 12.27 -8.45
CA ASP A 518 -21.80 13.46 -7.65
C ASP A 518 -20.95 14.68 -8.05
N HIS A 519 -19.93 14.47 -8.89
CA HIS A 519 -19.06 15.52 -9.40
C HIS A 519 -19.31 15.75 -10.89
N GLN A 520 -19.37 17.02 -11.28
CA GLN A 520 -19.48 17.35 -12.70
C GLN A 520 -18.19 17.07 -13.45
N VAL A 521 -18.31 16.59 -14.67
CA VAL A 521 -17.24 16.65 -15.67
C VAL A 521 -17.19 18.07 -16.19
N GLU A 522 -16.03 18.71 -16.13
CA GLU A 522 -15.78 20.03 -16.68
C GLU A 522 -14.74 19.94 -17.78
N LEU A 523 -15.06 20.42 -18.98
CA LEU A 523 -14.20 20.36 -20.15
C LEU A 523 -14.09 21.72 -20.82
N GLY A 524 -12.86 22.19 -21.02
CA GLY A 524 -12.56 23.28 -21.92
C GLY A 524 -12.10 22.76 -23.28
N VAL A 525 -12.81 23.10 -24.34
CA VAL A 525 -12.50 22.63 -25.71
C VAL A 525 -12.31 23.78 -26.70
N LEU A 526 -11.53 23.49 -27.72
CA LEU A 526 -11.40 24.30 -28.93
C LEU A 526 -12.19 23.62 -30.07
N ARG A 527 -13.24 24.28 -30.56
CA ARG A 527 -14.03 23.86 -31.70
C ARG A 527 -13.97 24.92 -32.80
N ASN A 528 -13.38 24.60 -33.96
CA ASN A 528 -13.18 25.56 -35.08
C ASN A 528 -12.44 26.83 -34.65
N GLY A 529 -11.52 26.76 -33.68
CA GLY A 529 -10.79 27.89 -33.14
C GLY A 529 -11.47 28.70 -32.04
N GLU A 530 -12.72 28.38 -31.69
CA GLU A 530 -13.44 29.01 -30.59
C GLU A 530 -13.31 28.18 -29.31
N LYS A 531 -13.10 28.86 -28.18
CA LYS A 531 -13.09 28.24 -26.86
C LYS A 531 -14.53 28.05 -26.36
N MET A 532 -14.82 26.84 -25.92
CA MET A 532 -16.11 26.48 -25.31
C MET A 532 -15.86 25.73 -24.01
N GLU A 533 -16.77 25.86 -23.08
CA GLU A 533 -16.75 25.16 -21.79
C GLU A 533 -18.02 24.32 -21.66
N PHE A 534 -17.87 23.09 -21.19
CA PHE A 534 -18.96 22.14 -20.95
C PHE A 534 -18.87 21.62 -19.53
N ALA A 535 -20.03 21.55 -18.85
CA ALA A 535 -20.16 20.93 -17.53
C ALA A 535 -21.43 20.06 -17.51
N TYR A 536 -21.30 18.83 -17.02
CA TYR A 536 -22.43 17.92 -16.87
C TYR A 536 -22.12 16.84 -15.83
N TYR A 537 -23.15 16.22 -15.23
CA TYR A 537 -22.99 15.04 -14.40
C TYR A 537 -22.84 13.80 -15.28
N PRO A 538 -21.79 12.97 -15.09
CA PRO A 538 -21.51 11.81 -15.94
C PRO A 538 -22.37 10.60 -15.54
N VAL A 539 -23.69 10.70 -15.75
CA VAL A 539 -24.65 9.69 -15.28
C VAL A 539 -25.56 9.19 -16.40
N THR A 540 -25.98 7.94 -16.24
CA THR A 540 -27.09 7.35 -17.00
C THR A 540 -27.97 6.54 -16.06
N LYS A 541 -29.29 6.41 -16.37
CA LYS A 541 -30.21 5.55 -15.61
C LYS A 541 -30.02 4.09 -16.00
N ALA A 542 -29.89 3.23 -15.01
CA ALA A 542 -29.82 1.80 -15.20
C ALA A 542 -30.69 1.04 -14.18
N GLU A 543 -31.05 -0.20 -14.52
CA GLU A 543 -31.65 -1.15 -13.58
C GLU A 543 -30.57 -1.68 -12.64
N VAL A 544 -30.38 -0.98 -11.53
CA VAL A 544 -29.37 -1.26 -10.51
C VAL A 544 -30.01 -1.03 -9.15
N PRO A 545 -30.10 -2.05 -8.28
CA PRO A 545 -30.70 -1.88 -6.97
C PRO A 545 -29.82 -1.06 -6.05
N GLN A 546 -30.44 -0.11 -5.33
CA GLN A 546 -29.75 0.69 -4.31
C GLN A 546 -30.51 0.61 -3.00
N ILE A 547 -29.87 0.14 -1.95
CA ILE A 547 -30.44 0.03 -0.60
C ILE A 547 -30.79 1.43 -0.11
N LYS A 548 -32.03 1.62 0.40
CA LYS A 548 -32.40 2.88 1.04
C LYS A 548 -31.91 2.90 2.49
N PRO A 549 -31.32 4.01 2.95
CA PRO A 549 -30.94 4.18 4.34
C PRO A 549 -32.20 4.38 5.20
N THR A 550 -32.85 3.29 5.57
CA THR A 550 -34.02 3.29 6.44
C THR A 550 -33.66 2.74 7.82
N PRO A 551 -34.38 3.13 8.91
CA PRO A 551 -34.15 2.57 10.22
C PRO A 551 -34.33 1.04 10.25
N THR A 552 -35.20 0.49 9.42
CA THR A 552 -35.42 -0.96 9.31
C THR A 552 -34.22 -1.65 8.71
N ASN A 553 -33.73 -1.19 7.57
CA ASN A 553 -32.53 -1.75 6.92
C ASN A 553 -31.29 -1.65 7.83
N GLY A 554 -31.13 -0.54 8.53
CA GLY A 554 -29.99 -0.33 9.43
C GLY A 554 -30.01 -1.25 10.67
N ALA A 555 -31.19 -1.55 11.22
CA ALA A 555 -31.32 -2.43 12.39
C ALA A 555 -31.08 -3.92 12.06
N GLU A 556 -31.21 -4.32 10.80
CA GLU A 556 -31.12 -5.71 10.34
C GLU A 556 -29.76 -6.08 9.74
N LEU A 557 -28.81 -5.11 9.64
CA LEU A 557 -27.47 -5.37 9.07
C LEU A 557 -26.61 -6.33 9.91
N GLY A 558 -27.06 -6.67 11.13
CA GLY A 558 -26.50 -7.77 11.91
C GLY A 558 -25.00 -7.68 12.19
N PHE A 559 -24.52 -6.50 12.60
CA PHE A 559 -23.12 -6.32 13.01
C PHE A 559 -22.80 -6.99 14.33
#